data_ab2cbb8d2a4f6453adc9299e16425235
#
_entry.id   ab2cbb8d2a4f6453adc9299e16425235
#
_cell.length_a   1.000
_cell.length_b   1.000
_cell.length_c   1.000
_cell.angle_alpha   90.00
_cell.angle_beta   90.00
_cell.angle_gamma   90.00
#
_symmetry.space_group_name_H-M   'P 1'
#
loop_
_entity.id
_entity.type
_entity.pdbx_description
1 polymer ?
#
loop_
_entity_poly.entity_id
_entity_poly.type
_entity_poly.pdbx_seq_one_letter_code
_entity_poly.pdbx_strand_id
1 'polypeptide(L)'
;MVVKKGKEHFIYNWLDTGKMSQIYPMTKSKKDYLLKSAYIDTPLGPMLAISDEEALYLLEFADRGSLERQVDSLKTKTKAIITAGQSEPIKLIKSELQRYFDGSLKEFTTPLQLLGSTFQEIVWEELMRIPYGQTRSYMAQSKAIGKNKAYRAVANANGANQLAIIIPCHRIINSNGDLGGYGGGIARKQLLLEHEASHV
;
A
#
# COMPACT_ATOMS: atom_id res chain seq x y z
N MET A 1 -12.19 8.37 -15.98
CA MET A 1 -11.29 9.20 -16.86
C MET A 1 -10.66 10.25 -15.95
N VAL A 2 -9.39 10.12 -15.62
CA VAL A 2 -8.68 11.06 -14.76
C VAL A 2 -8.07 12.15 -15.63
N VAL A 3 -8.54 13.37 -15.48
CA VAL A 3 -7.96 14.54 -16.15
C VAL A 3 -6.91 15.13 -15.22
N LYS A 4 -5.63 15.10 -15.63
CA LYS A 4 -4.53 15.78 -14.95
C LYS A 4 -4.56 17.26 -15.25
N LYS A 5 -4.62 18.11 -14.24
CA LYS A 5 -4.13 19.50 -14.28
C LYS A 5 -3.30 19.78 -13.04
N GLY A 6 -1.98 19.94 -13.23
CA GLY A 6 -1.07 20.46 -12.20
C GLY A 6 -0.47 19.39 -11.27
N LYS A 7 0.52 19.81 -10.47
CA LYS A 7 1.21 19.00 -9.43
C LYS A 7 0.31 18.83 -8.19
N GLU A 8 -0.82 18.16 -8.34
CA GLU A 8 -1.71 17.86 -7.20
C GLU A 8 -1.59 16.40 -6.82
N HIS A 9 -1.41 16.13 -5.54
CA HIS A 9 -1.41 14.80 -4.95
C HIS A 9 -2.81 14.52 -4.42
N PHE A 10 -3.29 13.27 -4.55
CA PHE A 10 -4.67 12.90 -4.26
C PHE A 10 -4.75 11.80 -3.19
N ILE A 11 -5.78 11.88 -2.34
CA ILE A 11 -6.12 10.87 -1.34
C ILE A 11 -7.24 9.98 -1.90
N TYR A 12 -7.09 8.66 -1.81
CA TYR A 12 -8.09 7.70 -2.29
C TYR A 12 -8.90 7.14 -1.12
N ASN A 13 -10.21 7.14 -1.29
CA ASN A 13 -11.15 6.50 -0.36
C ASN A 13 -12.05 5.53 -1.15
N TRP A 14 -12.16 4.27 -0.72
CA TRP A 14 -13.05 3.28 -1.29
C TRP A 14 -14.43 3.37 -0.61
N LEU A 15 -15.49 3.51 -1.39
CA LEU A 15 -16.86 3.40 -0.92
C LEU A 15 -17.57 2.23 -1.59
N ASP A 16 -18.55 1.66 -0.92
CA ASP A 16 -19.38 0.47 -1.25
C ASP A 16 -19.97 0.39 -2.67
N THR A 17 -19.72 1.33 -3.56
CA THR A 17 -20.33 1.42 -4.89
C THR A 17 -19.40 1.02 -6.04
N GLY A 18 -18.18 0.52 -5.76
CA GLY A 18 -17.20 0.19 -6.81
C GLY A 18 -16.70 1.41 -7.60
N LYS A 19 -16.95 2.62 -7.13
CA LYS A 19 -16.47 3.88 -7.73
C LYS A 19 -15.51 4.57 -6.78
N MET A 20 -14.32 4.92 -7.28
CA MET A 20 -13.40 5.82 -6.58
C MET A 20 -14.10 7.17 -6.41
N SER A 21 -14.45 7.52 -5.18
CA SER A 21 -15.05 8.82 -4.87
C SER A 21 -14.12 9.66 -4.01
N GLN A 22 -13.95 10.87 -4.50
CA GLN A 22 -13.31 12.04 -3.89
C GLN A 22 -11.80 12.01 -3.67
N ILE A 23 -11.24 12.84 -4.46
CA ILE A 23 -9.87 13.32 -4.48
C ILE A 23 -9.84 14.63 -3.70
N TYR A 24 -9.08 14.70 -2.62
CA TYR A 24 -8.84 15.96 -1.91
C TYR A 24 -7.50 16.56 -2.36
N PRO A 25 -7.48 17.80 -2.88
CA PRO A 25 -6.23 18.46 -3.21
C PRO A 25 -5.47 18.83 -1.93
N MET A 26 -4.16 18.52 -1.89
CA MET A 26 -3.28 19.01 -0.84
C MET A 26 -3.09 20.53 -0.97
N THR A 27 -3.95 21.31 -0.33
CA THR A 27 -3.72 22.73 -0.08
C THR A 27 -3.35 22.90 1.40
N LYS A 28 -2.11 22.65 1.79
CA LYS A 28 -1.61 23.08 3.10
C LYS A 28 -0.50 24.12 2.91
N SER A 29 -0.68 25.27 3.56
CA SER A 29 0.31 26.34 3.67
C SER A 29 1.61 25.82 4.30
N LYS A 30 2.73 26.55 4.07
CA LYS A 30 4.10 26.32 4.58
C LYS A 30 4.25 26.29 6.12
N LYS A 31 3.42 25.53 6.86
CA LYS A 31 3.70 25.16 8.24
C LYS A 31 4.34 23.78 8.22
N ASP A 32 5.31 23.53 9.09
CA ASP A 32 6.00 22.26 9.22
C ASP A 32 5.00 21.10 9.14
N TYR A 33 5.10 20.32 8.06
CA TYR A 33 4.18 19.21 7.82
C TYR A 33 4.56 18.09 8.79
N LEU A 34 3.66 17.77 9.72
CA LEU A 34 3.90 16.80 10.77
C LEU A 34 3.24 15.47 10.44
N LEU A 35 4.04 14.40 10.42
CA LEU A 35 3.56 13.03 10.36
C LEU A 35 3.74 12.34 11.70
N LYS A 36 2.79 11.48 12.05
CA LYS A 36 2.85 10.59 13.21
C LYS A 36 3.34 9.22 12.79
N SER A 37 4.09 8.56 13.67
CA SER A 37 4.55 7.18 13.46
C SER A 37 4.28 6.33 14.67
N ALA A 38 3.86 5.08 14.45
CA ALA A 38 3.68 4.08 15.49
C ALA A 38 4.01 2.68 14.96
N TYR A 39 4.50 1.83 15.83
CA TYR A 39 4.60 0.40 15.55
C TYR A 39 3.28 -0.30 15.86
N ILE A 40 2.95 -1.27 15.02
CA ILE A 40 1.77 -2.13 15.15
C ILE A 40 2.26 -3.57 15.15
N ASP A 41 2.00 -4.29 16.22
CA ASP A 41 2.31 -5.72 16.31
C ASP A 41 1.32 -6.50 15.45
N THR A 42 1.86 -7.45 14.66
CA THR A 42 1.07 -8.37 13.84
C THR A 42 1.59 -9.79 13.98
N PRO A 43 0.80 -10.82 13.66
CA PRO A 43 1.27 -12.21 13.65
C PRO A 43 2.47 -12.47 12.74
N LEU A 44 2.71 -11.59 11.76
CA LEU A 44 3.85 -11.68 10.83
C LEU A 44 5.04 -10.80 11.24
N GLY A 45 5.00 -10.21 12.42
CA GLY A 45 6.01 -9.31 12.96
C GLY A 45 5.54 -7.84 13.02
N PRO A 46 6.29 -6.98 13.70
CA PRO A 46 5.93 -5.58 13.89
C PRO A 46 5.97 -4.82 12.55
N MET A 47 5.03 -3.91 12.36
CA MET A 47 4.95 -3.01 11.21
C MET A 47 5.04 -1.57 11.67
N LEU A 48 5.77 -0.73 10.92
CA LEU A 48 5.78 0.73 11.09
C LEU A 48 4.67 1.34 10.25
N ALA A 49 3.79 2.09 10.90
CA ALA A 49 2.78 2.92 10.26
C ALA A 49 3.16 4.41 10.37
N ILE A 50 3.03 5.17 9.28
CA ILE A 50 3.26 6.62 9.25
C ILE A 50 2.09 7.28 8.53
N SER A 51 1.49 8.29 9.17
CA SER A 51 0.34 9.02 8.63
C SER A 51 0.35 10.50 9.04
N ASP A 52 -0.46 11.31 8.38
CA ASP A 52 -0.99 12.55 8.97
C ASP A 52 -2.35 12.29 9.65
N GLU A 53 -3.15 13.33 9.85
CA GLU A 53 -4.49 13.20 10.44
C GLU A 53 -5.54 12.72 9.43
N GLU A 54 -5.20 12.64 8.13
CA GLU A 54 -6.14 12.36 7.05
C GLU A 54 -5.87 11.01 6.36
N ALA A 55 -4.58 10.61 6.19
CA ALA A 55 -4.24 9.44 5.41
C ALA A 55 -2.95 8.74 5.89
N LEU A 56 -2.83 7.47 5.55
CA LEU A 56 -1.65 6.63 5.77
C LEU A 56 -0.68 6.76 4.59
N TYR A 57 0.58 7.03 4.88
CA TYR A 57 1.66 7.22 3.90
C TYR A 57 2.59 6.01 3.79
N LEU A 58 2.76 5.30 4.90
CA LEU A 58 3.62 4.12 4.98
C LEU A 58 3.02 3.10 5.95
N LEU A 59 3.04 1.85 5.52
CA LEU A 59 2.80 0.67 6.35
C LEU A 59 3.76 -0.43 5.89
N GLU A 60 4.77 -0.72 6.69
CA GLU A 60 5.81 -1.66 6.26
C GLU A 60 6.37 -2.46 7.42
N PHE A 61 6.83 -3.69 7.17
CA PHE A 61 7.47 -4.51 8.19
C PHE A 61 8.74 -3.86 8.72
N ALA A 62 8.89 -3.86 10.04
CA ALA A 62 9.97 -3.14 10.73
C ALA A 62 11.37 -3.68 10.39
N ASP A 63 11.47 -4.95 10.03
CA ASP A 63 12.71 -5.64 9.66
C ASP A 63 13.00 -5.61 8.14
N ARG A 64 12.18 -4.90 7.34
CA ARG A 64 12.46 -4.76 5.92
C ARG A 64 13.74 -3.96 5.68
N GLY A 65 14.72 -4.57 5.01
CA GLY A 65 16.03 -3.94 4.77
C GLY A 65 16.02 -2.61 3.99
N SER A 66 14.87 -2.23 3.41
CA SER A 66 14.71 -0.94 2.73
C SER A 66 13.88 0.07 3.54
N LEU A 67 13.46 -0.22 4.76
CA LEU A 67 12.58 0.62 5.56
C LEU A 67 13.14 2.03 5.76
N GLU A 68 14.39 2.15 6.19
CA GLU A 68 15.05 3.45 6.40
C GLU A 68 15.01 4.31 5.13
N ARG A 69 15.35 3.73 3.96
CA ARG A 69 15.30 4.44 2.68
C ARG A 69 13.89 4.88 2.30
N GLN A 70 12.87 4.10 2.66
CA GLN A 70 11.47 4.48 2.42
C GLN A 70 11.07 5.66 3.30
N VAL A 71 11.45 5.64 4.58
CA VAL A 71 11.20 6.74 5.53
C VAL A 71 11.92 8.02 5.07
N ASP A 72 13.17 7.93 4.64
CA ASP A 72 13.92 9.10 4.15
C ASP A 72 13.35 9.64 2.82
N SER A 73 12.91 8.75 1.92
CA SER A 73 12.19 9.15 0.71
C SER A 73 10.88 9.86 1.05
N LEU A 74 10.14 9.37 2.05
CA LEU A 74 8.91 9.98 2.54
C LEU A 74 9.19 11.40 3.08
N LYS A 75 10.18 11.57 3.97
CA LYS A 75 10.61 12.89 4.49
C LYS A 75 10.97 13.83 3.35
N THR A 76 11.76 13.36 2.38
CA THR A 76 12.20 14.17 1.23
C THR A 76 11.03 14.65 0.38
N LYS A 77 10.08 13.76 0.09
CA LYS A 77 8.92 14.06 -0.77
C LYS A 77 7.91 14.99 -0.09
N THR A 78 7.67 14.77 1.20
CA THR A 78 6.66 15.53 1.96
C THR A 78 7.24 16.75 2.65
N LYS A 79 8.56 16.79 2.85
CA LYS A 79 9.26 17.77 3.72
C LYS A 79 8.72 17.75 5.17
N ALA A 80 8.20 16.59 5.59
CA ALA A 80 7.58 16.42 6.89
C ALA A 80 8.61 16.11 7.98
N ILE A 81 8.27 16.52 9.20
CA ILE A 81 8.87 16.01 10.43
C ILE A 81 8.05 14.80 10.89
N ILE A 82 8.71 13.68 11.13
CA ILE A 82 8.07 12.47 11.65
C ILE A 82 8.31 12.38 13.14
N THR A 83 7.24 12.26 13.93
CA THR A 83 7.28 12.11 15.38
C THR A 83 6.50 10.90 15.83
N ALA A 84 6.93 10.24 16.90
CA ALA A 84 6.13 9.18 17.50
C ALA A 84 4.77 9.72 17.95
N GLY A 85 3.72 8.93 17.74
CA GLY A 85 2.37 9.31 18.13
C GLY A 85 1.28 8.53 17.38
N GLN A 86 0.04 8.85 17.73
CA GLN A 86 -1.15 8.26 17.12
C GLN A 86 -1.88 9.31 16.28
N SER A 87 -2.57 8.84 15.26
CA SER A 87 -3.49 9.60 14.41
C SER A 87 -4.70 8.73 14.13
N GLU A 88 -5.77 9.26 13.56
CA GLU A 88 -6.94 8.44 13.23
C GLU A 88 -6.61 7.36 12.17
N PRO A 89 -5.84 7.62 11.09
CA PRO A 89 -5.44 6.55 10.17
C PRO A 89 -4.60 5.45 10.83
N ILE A 90 -3.72 5.78 11.79
CA ILE A 90 -2.93 4.76 12.52
C ILE A 90 -3.83 3.89 13.41
N LYS A 91 -4.79 4.49 14.11
CA LYS A 91 -5.75 3.74 14.93
C LYS A 91 -6.63 2.83 14.07
N LEU A 92 -7.11 3.37 12.94
CA LEU A 92 -7.96 2.62 12.00
C LEU A 92 -7.21 1.44 11.42
N ILE A 93 -6.01 1.65 10.85
CA ILE A 93 -5.25 0.55 10.26
C ILE A 93 -4.84 -0.51 11.30
N LYS A 94 -4.55 -0.11 12.55
CA LYS A 94 -4.29 -1.07 13.62
C LYS A 94 -5.49 -1.99 13.86
N SER A 95 -6.69 -1.45 13.93
CA SER A 95 -7.93 -2.21 14.08
C SER A 95 -8.22 -3.07 12.85
N GLU A 96 -8.00 -2.54 11.65
CA GLU A 96 -8.21 -3.27 10.40
C GLU A 96 -7.23 -4.43 10.23
N LEU A 97 -5.94 -4.26 10.58
CA LEU A 97 -4.95 -5.35 10.56
C LEU A 97 -5.34 -6.46 11.53
N GLN A 98 -5.82 -6.12 12.73
CA GLN A 98 -6.30 -7.14 13.67
C GLN A 98 -7.43 -7.96 13.07
N ARG A 99 -8.44 -7.30 12.48
CA ARG A 99 -9.58 -7.93 11.82
C ARG A 99 -9.19 -8.69 10.54
N TYR A 100 -8.18 -8.21 9.82
CA TYR A 100 -7.62 -8.93 8.67
C TYR A 100 -7.01 -10.25 9.10
N PHE A 101 -6.17 -10.24 10.15
CA PHE A 101 -5.51 -11.44 10.64
C PHE A 101 -6.43 -12.39 11.43
N ASP A 102 -7.58 -11.94 11.90
CA ASP A 102 -8.61 -12.85 12.44
C ASP A 102 -9.59 -13.38 11.35
N GLY A 103 -9.40 -12.97 10.07
CA GLY A 103 -10.20 -13.39 8.92
C GLY A 103 -11.53 -12.65 8.77
N SER A 104 -11.87 -11.69 9.64
CA SER A 104 -13.14 -10.97 9.60
C SER A 104 -13.16 -9.75 8.68
N LEU A 105 -11.98 -9.30 8.18
CA LEU A 105 -11.86 -8.18 7.26
C LEU A 105 -11.20 -8.63 5.96
N LYS A 106 -11.83 -8.38 4.82
CA LYS A 106 -11.29 -8.65 3.48
C LYS A 106 -10.91 -7.38 2.71
N GLU A 107 -11.46 -6.23 3.09
CA GLU A 107 -11.22 -4.94 2.44
C GLU A 107 -10.87 -3.87 3.48
N PHE A 108 -9.80 -3.13 3.22
CA PHE A 108 -9.36 -2.03 4.07
C PHE A 108 -10.05 -0.73 3.68
N THR A 109 -10.37 0.09 4.67
CA THR A 109 -11.02 1.40 4.48
C THR A 109 -10.12 2.57 4.89
N THR A 110 -8.97 2.29 5.51
CA THR A 110 -7.99 3.32 5.90
C THR A 110 -7.62 4.17 4.69
N PRO A 111 -7.78 5.51 4.74
CA PRO A 111 -7.39 6.39 3.65
C PRO A 111 -5.88 6.32 3.39
N LEU A 112 -5.49 6.29 2.11
CA LEU A 112 -4.11 6.13 1.68
C LEU A 112 -3.61 7.37 0.93
N GLN A 113 -2.37 7.77 1.19
CA GLN A 113 -1.63 8.71 0.38
C GLN A 113 -0.54 7.99 -0.40
N LEU A 114 -0.71 7.89 -1.70
CA LEU A 114 0.30 7.31 -2.58
C LEU A 114 1.38 8.34 -2.92
N LEU A 115 2.64 7.96 -2.78
CA LEU A 115 3.80 8.80 -3.10
C LEU A 115 4.72 8.09 -4.10
N GLY A 116 4.13 7.57 -5.16
CA GLY A 116 4.84 6.95 -6.28
C GLY A 116 5.15 7.90 -7.43
N SER A 117 5.84 7.39 -8.45
CA SER A 117 5.76 7.95 -9.79
C SER A 117 4.38 7.62 -10.39
N THR A 118 3.97 8.35 -11.42
CA THR A 118 2.71 8.06 -12.11
C THR A 118 2.57 6.59 -12.52
N PHE A 119 3.68 5.97 -12.97
CA PHE A 119 3.67 4.55 -13.33
C PHE A 119 3.48 3.64 -12.12
N GLN A 120 4.15 3.93 -11.00
CA GLN A 120 3.99 3.17 -9.76
C GLN A 120 2.57 3.25 -9.23
N GLU A 121 1.97 4.43 -9.22
CA GLU A 121 0.59 4.64 -8.76
C GLU A 121 -0.41 3.86 -9.62
N ILE A 122 -0.29 3.88 -10.94
CA ILE A 122 -1.11 3.04 -11.84
C ILE A 122 -0.96 1.55 -11.52
N VAL A 123 0.27 1.08 -11.25
CA VAL A 123 0.53 -0.32 -10.89
C VAL A 123 -0.09 -0.66 -9.54
N TRP A 124 0.00 0.22 -8.55
CA TRP A 124 -0.57 0.00 -7.22
C TRP A 124 -2.10 0.07 -7.22
N GLU A 125 -2.69 0.95 -8.00
CA GLU A 125 -4.15 0.98 -8.22
C GLU A 125 -4.66 -0.34 -8.83
N GLU A 126 -3.91 -0.92 -9.76
CA GLU A 126 -4.28 -2.21 -10.33
C GLU A 126 -4.12 -3.38 -9.34
N LEU A 127 -3.16 -3.29 -8.39
CA LEU A 127 -3.06 -4.26 -7.29
C LEU A 127 -4.31 -4.25 -6.41
N MET A 128 -4.81 -3.08 -6.06
CA MET A 128 -6.00 -2.93 -5.21
C MET A 128 -7.28 -3.52 -5.84
N ARG A 129 -7.27 -3.77 -7.15
CA ARG A 129 -8.38 -4.45 -7.86
C ARG A 129 -8.32 -5.98 -7.80
N ILE A 130 -7.25 -6.55 -7.24
CA ILE A 130 -7.16 -8.01 -7.08
C ILE A 130 -7.93 -8.39 -5.82
N PRO A 131 -9.02 -9.18 -5.94
CA PRO A 131 -9.82 -9.55 -4.79
C PRO A 131 -9.04 -10.33 -3.74
N TYR A 132 -9.52 -10.29 -2.50
CA TYR A 132 -9.03 -11.11 -1.40
C TYR A 132 -9.05 -12.60 -1.77
N GLY A 133 -8.00 -13.33 -1.41
CA GLY A 133 -7.84 -14.76 -1.72
C GLY A 133 -7.54 -15.09 -3.19
N GLN A 134 -7.41 -14.09 -4.06
CA GLN A 134 -7.07 -14.30 -5.47
C GLN A 134 -5.64 -13.88 -5.78
N THR A 135 -5.04 -14.55 -6.75
CA THR A 135 -3.70 -14.21 -7.26
C THR A 135 -3.75 -13.81 -8.72
N ARG A 136 -2.76 -13.04 -9.14
CA ARG A 136 -2.57 -12.65 -10.54
C ARG A 136 -1.09 -12.73 -10.91
N SER A 137 -0.76 -13.01 -12.18
CA SER A 137 0.63 -13.00 -12.61
C SER A 137 1.12 -11.57 -12.92
N TYR A 138 2.45 -11.34 -12.80
CA TYR A 138 3.08 -10.09 -13.26
C TYR A 138 2.73 -9.75 -14.71
N MET A 139 2.64 -10.78 -15.58
CA MET A 139 2.27 -10.58 -16.98
C MET A 139 0.81 -10.15 -17.12
N ALA A 140 -0.11 -10.76 -16.36
CA ALA A 140 -1.51 -10.38 -16.37
C ALA A 140 -1.71 -8.94 -15.84
N GLN A 141 -1.03 -8.56 -14.76
CA GLN A 141 -1.03 -7.20 -14.25
C GLN A 141 -0.49 -6.20 -15.29
N SER A 142 0.61 -6.54 -15.96
CA SER A 142 1.21 -5.71 -17.03
C SER A 142 0.23 -5.50 -18.20
N LYS A 143 -0.52 -6.53 -18.58
CA LYS A 143 -1.58 -6.44 -19.60
C LYS A 143 -2.74 -5.57 -19.13
N ALA A 144 -3.19 -5.72 -17.88
CA ALA A 144 -4.31 -4.97 -17.32
C ALA A 144 -4.08 -3.44 -17.33
N ILE A 145 -2.83 -3.00 -17.11
CA ILE A 145 -2.47 -1.58 -17.20
C ILE A 145 -2.11 -1.11 -18.65
N GLY A 146 -2.37 -1.93 -19.68
CA GLY A 146 -2.07 -1.61 -21.06
C GLY A 146 -0.57 -1.59 -21.42
N LYS A 147 0.29 -2.27 -20.66
CA LYS A 147 1.75 -2.29 -20.83
C LYS A 147 2.28 -3.72 -21.02
N ASN A 148 1.82 -4.41 -22.07
CA ASN A 148 2.00 -5.85 -22.32
C ASN A 148 3.42 -6.41 -22.18
N LYS A 149 4.47 -5.58 -22.38
CA LYS A 149 5.87 -5.99 -22.29
C LYS A 149 6.60 -5.47 -21.05
N ALA A 150 5.88 -4.79 -20.13
CA ALA A 150 6.48 -4.07 -19.01
C ALA A 150 6.54 -4.88 -17.70
N TYR A 151 6.40 -6.21 -17.74
CA TYR A 151 6.31 -7.05 -16.53
C TYR A 151 7.47 -6.87 -15.54
N ARG A 152 8.70 -6.58 -16.02
CA ARG A 152 9.85 -6.27 -15.14
C ARG A 152 9.69 -4.92 -14.45
N ALA A 153 9.23 -3.90 -15.18
CA ALA A 153 8.94 -2.58 -14.59
C ALA A 153 7.78 -2.66 -13.60
N VAL A 154 6.76 -3.47 -13.89
CA VAL A 154 5.65 -3.77 -12.96
C VAL A 154 6.16 -4.47 -11.71
N ALA A 155 7.05 -5.47 -11.83
CA ALA A 155 7.66 -6.12 -10.69
C ALA A 155 8.46 -5.14 -9.81
N ASN A 156 9.23 -4.23 -10.42
CA ASN A 156 9.94 -3.19 -9.68
C ASN A 156 8.98 -2.21 -8.99
N ALA A 157 7.89 -1.83 -9.64
CA ALA A 157 6.86 -0.97 -9.05
C ALA A 157 6.14 -1.66 -7.88
N ASN A 158 5.85 -2.96 -7.99
CA ASN A 158 5.32 -3.77 -6.89
C ASN A 158 6.31 -3.82 -5.71
N GLY A 159 7.61 -3.99 -5.99
CA GLY A 159 8.68 -3.96 -4.97
C GLY A 159 8.87 -2.59 -4.31
N ALA A 160 8.43 -1.51 -4.95
CA ALA A 160 8.46 -0.15 -4.41
C ALA A 160 7.20 0.21 -3.59
N ASN A 161 6.24 -0.70 -3.44
CA ASN A 161 5.07 -0.51 -2.60
C ASN A 161 5.48 -0.21 -1.16
N GLN A 162 4.91 0.87 -0.60
CA GLN A 162 5.17 1.38 0.75
C GLN A 162 4.01 1.11 1.72
N LEU A 163 2.93 0.47 1.24
CA LEU A 163 1.71 0.20 1.98
C LEU A 163 1.42 -1.31 1.94
N ALA A 164 2.32 -2.07 2.58
CA ALA A 164 2.25 -3.53 2.59
C ALA A 164 0.90 -4.03 3.13
N ILE A 165 0.43 -5.17 2.62
CA ILE A 165 -0.86 -5.79 2.91
C ILE A 165 -2.03 -5.01 2.30
N ILE A 166 -2.23 -3.72 2.60
CA ILE A 166 -3.33 -2.90 2.08
C ILE A 166 -3.27 -2.82 0.56
N ILE A 167 -2.08 -2.50 0.01
CA ILE A 167 -1.83 -2.64 -1.42
C ILE A 167 -1.26 -4.04 -1.64
N PRO A 168 -2.05 -4.98 -2.15
CA PRO A 168 -1.77 -6.40 -2.00
C PRO A 168 -0.77 -6.93 -3.04
N CYS A 169 0.46 -6.38 -3.05
CA CYS A 169 1.51 -6.86 -3.94
C CYS A 169 1.92 -8.32 -3.65
N HIS A 170 1.56 -8.88 -2.48
CA HIS A 170 1.71 -10.30 -2.17
C HIS A 170 0.80 -11.19 -3.06
N ARG A 171 -0.31 -10.69 -3.60
CA ARG A 171 -1.22 -11.43 -4.52
C ARG A 171 -0.65 -11.59 -5.94
N ILE A 172 0.54 -11.01 -6.23
CA ILE A 172 1.19 -11.18 -7.54
C ILE A 172 2.21 -12.32 -7.47
N ILE A 173 2.06 -13.30 -8.37
CA ILE A 173 2.90 -14.49 -8.50
C ILE A 173 3.50 -14.59 -9.90
N ASN A 174 4.42 -15.53 -10.13
CA ASN A 174 4.95 -15.84 -11.45
C ASN A 174 3.89 -16.59 -12.29
N SER A 175 4.02 -16.53 -13.61
CA SER A 175 3.09 -17.22 -14.53
C SER A 175 3.16 -18.76 -14.45
N ASN A 176 4.24 -19.32 -13.90
CA ASN A 176 4.39 -20.76 -13.65
C ASN A 176 3.87 -21.19 -12.26
N GLY A 177 3.27 -20.25 -11.48
CA GLY A 177 2.75 -20.53 -10.17
C GLY A 177 3.72 -20.29 -9.00
N ASP A 178 5.00 -20.05 -9.26
CA ASP A 178 5.96 -19.70 -8.20
C ASP A 178 5.62 -18.36 -7.56
N LEU A 179 5.89 -18.22 -6.27
CA LEU A 179 5.55 -17.01 -5.50
C LEU A 179 6.20 -15.73 -6.05
N GLY A 180 7.43 -15.82 -6.63
CA GLY A 180 8.19 -14.63 -6.99
C GLY A 180 8.62 -13.82 -5.79
N GLY A 181 9.13 -12.59 -6.01
CA GLY A 181 9.64 -11.73 -4.95
C GLY A 181 8.54 -11.09 -4.11
N TYR A 182 8.90 -10.68 -2.88
CA TYR A 182 8.09 -9.86 -2.00
C TYR A 182 8.97 -8.99 -1.10
N GLY A 183 8.63 -7.72 -0.92
CA GLY A 183 9.43 -6.78 -0.12
C GLY A 183 9.53 -7.15 1.35
N GLY A 184 8.48 -7.75 1.91
CA GLY A 184 8.44 -8.25 3.29
C GLY A 184 9.04 -9.66 3.46
N GLY A 185 9.62 -10.26 2.40
CA GLY A 185 10.18 -11.62 2.42
C GLY A 185 9.19 -12.68 1.93
N ILE A 186 9.72 -13.72 1.25
CA ILE A 186 8.92 -14.76 0.60
C ILE A 186 8.09 -15.56 1.62
N ALA A 187 8.63 -15.83 2.80
CA ALA A 187 7.90 -16.53 3.86
C ALA A 187 6.61 -15.79 4.26
N ARG A 188 6.68 -14.46 4.47
CA ARG A 188 5.48 -13.65 4.75
C ARG A 188 4.50 -13.65 3.60
N LYS A 189 4.99 -13.61 2.35
CA LYS A 189 4.12 -13.70 1.18
C LYS A 189 3.31 -14.99 1.17
N GLN A 190 3.97 -16.10 1.42
CA GLN A 190 3.33 -17.40 1.50
C GLN A 190 2.26 -17.43 2.60
N LEU A 191 2.60 -16.98 3.81
CA LEU A 191 1.66 -16.94 4.94
C LEU A 191 0.45 -16.03 4.67
N LEU A 192 0.64 -14.89 4.01
CA LEU A 192 -0.45 -13.99 3.61
C LEU A 192 -1.38 -14.67 2.59
N LEU A 193 -0.83 -15.35 1.59
CA LEU A 193 -1.63 -16.08 0.60
C LEU A 193 -2.39 -17.24 1.21
N GLU A 194 -1.76 -18.03 2.08
CA GLU A 194 -2.39 -19.13 2.82
C GLU A 194 -3.50 -18.61 3.75
N HIS A 195 -3.23 -17.51 4.47
CA HIS A 195 -4.21 -16.84 5.32
C HIS A 195 -5.44 -16.42 4.50
N GLU A 196 -5.23 -15.71 3.39
CA GLU A 196 -6.34 -15.27 2.55
C GLU A 196 -7.12 -16.44 1.96
N ALA A 197 -6.43 -17.49 1.50
CA ALA A 197 -7.09 -18.68 0.93
C ALA A 197 -7.94 -19.43 1.96
N SER A 198 -7.56 -19.39 3.24
CA SER A 198 -8.32 -20.08 4.31
C SER A 198 -9.55 -19.31 4.80
N HIS A 199 -9.72 -18.03 4.40
CA HIS A 199 -10.81 -17.16 4.86
C HIS A 199 -11.64 -16.57 3.70
N VAL A 200 -11.61 -17.22 2.52
CA VAL A 200 -12.44 -16.81 1.34
C VAL A 200 -13.93 -16.91 1.63
#